data_58e033dd8c725cf58e0fbbb6dae13690
#
_entry.id   58e033dd8c725cf58e0fbbb6dae13690
#
_cell.length_a   1.000
_cell.length_b   1.000
_cell.length_c   1.000
_cell.angle_alpha   90.00
_cell.angle_beta   90.00
_cell.angle_gamma   90.00
#
_symmetry.space_group_name_H-M   'P 1'
#
loop_
_entity.id
_entity.type
_entity.pdbx_description
1 polymer ?
#
loop_
_entity_poly.entity_id
_entity_poly.type
_entity_poly.pdbx_seq_one_letter_code
_entity_poly.pdbx_strand_id
1 'polypeptide(L)'
;MDFSKFTYAKGEPKQDAEYAVLGENLPLHKSEEGGEEAKSTTDVSVSPNYQKPEGTLSPILVFVLSGGEIRERNILKVLIQQKELHSLRVLFLSEQKQGLQPYQMQEKWQHIRQKKQLEIDGQIYNLYDIDKVFLLSDVDEFYEQLSKILSIKAAEDGGCWVISNPCIEIWLYFCYKNEPKTDLACIEALPESERSKRLKSLGNEIIKGGFNFNYAFEHLHEGIENSVKYYEEDEKGIPVIFATGMYKLAKFIVETLETNGNEYKKYINRKRLERERYCRKG
;
A
#
# COMPACT_ATOMS: atom_id res chain seq x y z
N MET A 1 19.64 36.67 0.89
CA MET A 1 18.26 36.64 0.35
C MET A 1 17.32 36.40 1.52
N ASP A 2 16.43 37.36 1.73
CA ASP A 2 15.54 37.39 2.90
C ASP A 2 14.26 36.58 2.55
N PHE A 3 14.00 35.47 3.25
CA PHE A 3 12.87 34.58 3.01
C PHE A 3 11.62 34.95 3.82
N SER A 4 11.60 36.10 4.50
CA SER A 4 10.47 36.50 5.35
C SER A 4 9.21 36.96 4.58
N LYS A 5 9.21 36.94 3.25
CA LYS A 5 8.12 37.48 2.39
C LYS A 5 7.21 36.45 1.73
N PHE A 6 7.34 35.15 2.05
CA PHE A 6 6.40 34.16 1.54
C PHE A 6 5.32 33.85 2.57
N THR A 7 4.34 34.73 2.66
CA THR A 7 3.07 34.44 3.32
C THR A 7 2.20 33.62 2.39
N TYR A 8 1.90 32.35 2.79
CA TYR A 8 0.85 31.58 2.16
C TYR A 8 -0.50 32.25 2.43
N ALA A 9 -1.14 32.77 1.37
CA ALA A 9 -2.52 33.20 1.44
C ALA A 9 -3.38 31.98 1.78
N LYS A 10 -4.06 32.01 2.94
CA LYS A 10 -5.12 31.07 3.29
C LYS A 10 -6.25 31.31 2.28
N GLY A 11 -6.41 30.37 1.32
CA GLY A 11 -7.59 30.33 0.48
C GLY A 11 -8.79 29.96 1.35
N GLU A 12 -9.83 30.81 1.28
CA GLU A 12 -11.12 30.49 1.87
C GLU A 12 -11.73 29.24 1.18
N PRO A 13 -12.45 28.37 1.93
CA PRO A 13 -13.11 27.23 1.34
C PRO A 13 -14.19 27.72 0.37
N LYS A 14 -14.09 27.36 -0.89
CA LYS A 14 -15.16 27.55 -1.86
C LYS A 14 -16.34 26.68 -1.45
N GLN A 15 -17.49 27.32 -1.28
CA GLN A 15 -18.79 26.69 -1.04
C GLN A 15 -19.12 25.70 -2.18
N ASP A 16 -19.76 24.63 -1.77
CA ASP A 16 -20.16 23.49 -2.59
C ASP A 16 -20.98 23.91 -3.81
N ALA A 17 -20.59 23.41 -4.97
CA ALA A 17 -21.40 23.49 -6.17
C ALA A 17 -22.55 22.47 -6.02
N GLU A 18 -23.77 22.97 -5.94
CA GLU A 18 -25.02 22.20 -6.02
C GLU A 18 -25.03 21.37 -7.33
N TYR A 19 -25.07 20.05 -7.18
CA TYR A 19 -25.41 19.18 -8.29
C TYR A 19 -26.93 19.21 -8.47
N ALA A 20 -27.37 19.87 -9.53
CA ALA A 20 -28.76 19.85 -9.98
C ALA A 20 -29.15 18.42 -10.37
N VAL A 21 -30.05 17.83 -9.61
CA VAL A 21 -30.73 16.58 -9.95
C VAL A 21 -31.78 16.89 -10.99
N LEU A 22 -31.56 16.47 -12.23
CA LEU A 22 -32.59 16.42 -13.26
C LEU A 22 -33.55 15.26 -12.95
N GLY A 23 -34.68 15.61 -12.34
CA GLY A 23 -35.81 14.71 -12.15
C GLY A 23 -36.67 14.69 -13.40
N GLU A 24 -36.72 13.56 -14.09
CA GLU A 24 -37.77 13.31 -15.09
C GLU A 24 -39.02 12.81 -14.44
N ASN A 25 -40.11 13.56 -14.64
CA ASN A 25 -41.48 13.21 -14.24
C ASN A 25 -42.02 12.06 -15.11
N LEU A 26 -42.40 10.95 -14.49
CA LEU A 26 -43.30 9.96 -15.09
C LEU A 26 -44.64 9.98 -14.33
N PRO A 27 -45.78 9.82 -15.04
CA PRO A 27 -47.11 10.12 -14.50
C PRO A 27 -47.67 9.04 -13.58
N LEU A 28 -48.38 9.52 -12.58
CA LEU A 28 -49.17 8.73 -11.64
C LEU A 28 -50.28 7.94 -12.38
N HIS A 29 -50.28 6.63 -12.29
CA HIS A 29 -51.48 5.82 -12.44
C HIS A 29 -52.06 5.51 -11.07
N LYS A 30 -53.30 5.99 -10.86
CA LYS A 30 -54.19 5.58 -9.76
C LYS A 30 -54.81 4.24 -10.11
N SER A 31 -54.75 3.27 -9.23
CA SER A 31 -55.73 2.19 -9.14
C SER A 31 -55.80 1.70 -7.68
N GLU A 32 -57.02 1.38 -7.34
CA GLU A 32 -57.69 1.27 -6.07
C GLU A 32 -57.34 0.03 -5.23
N GLU A 33 -57.46 0.23 -3.92
CA GLU A 33 -57.95 -0.66 -2.85
C GLU A 33 -57.72 -2.17 -2.90
N GLY A 34 -57.05 -2.68 -1.86
CA GLY A 34 -57.01 -4.07 -1.44
C GLY A 34 -56.07 -4.22 -0.26
N GLY A 35 -56.64 -4.20 0.95
CA GLY A 35 -55.87 -4.37 2.19
C GLY A 35 -55.33 -5.79 2.32
N GLU A 36 -54.12 -5.91 2.81
CA GLU A 36 -53.62 -7.07 3.56
C GLU A 36 -52.36 -6.72 4.31
N GLU A 37 -52.31 -7.13 5.52
CA GLU A 37 -51.30 -7.23 6.59
C GLU A 37 -49.86 -6.80 6.32
N ALA A 38 -49.42 -5.82 7.11
CA ALA A 38 -48.03 -5.41 7.28
C ALA A 38 -47.14 -6.55 7.80
N LYS A 39 -46.43 -7.21 6.93
CA LYS A 39 -45.22 -7.95 7.29
C LYS A 39 -44.06 -6.97 7.34
N SER A 40 -43.53 -6.78 8.55
CA SER A 40 -42.27 -6.09 8.84
C SER A 40 -41.13 -6.73 8.02
N THR A 41 -40.82 -6.15 6.87
CA THR A 41 -39.56 -6.41 6.18
C THR A 41 -38.48 -5.57 6.85
N THR A 42 -37.66 -6.22 7.65
CA THR A 42 -36.36 -5.66 8.05
C THR A 42 -35.58 -5.37 6.78
N ASP A 43 -35.43 -4.10 6.43
CA ASP A 43 -34.50 -3.62 5.42
C ASP A 43 -33.09 -4.02 5.85
N VAL A 44 -32.63 -5.17 5.37
CA VAL A 44 -31.22 -5.52 5.39
C VAL A 44 -30.57 -4.62 4.33
N SER A 45 -29.92 -3.55 4.76
CA SER A 45 -29.08 -2.74 3.88
C SER A 45 -27.96 -3.63 3.38
N VAL A 46 -28.11 -4.18 2.18
CA VAL A 46 -27.08 -4.96 1.51
C VAL A 46 -26.01 -3.97 1.08
N SER A 47 -24.85 -4.02 1.76
CA SER A 47 -23.67 -3.24 1.35
C SER A 47 -23.34 -3.56 -0.12
N PRO A 48 -23.03 -2.54 -0.95
CA PRO A 48 -22.74 -2.78 -2.36
C PRO A 48 -21.54 -3.72 -2.52
N ASN A 49 -21.79 -4.90 -3.10
CA ASN A 49 -20.76 -5.90 -3.35
C ASN A 49 -20.07 -5.60 -4.69
N TYR A 50 -18.74 -5.39 -4.66
CA TYR A 50 -17.97 -5.22 -5.89
C TYR A 50 -17.88 -6.56 -6.63
N GLN A 51 -18.51 -6.63 -7.79
CA GLN A 51 -18.36 -7.74 -8.73
C GLN A 51 -17.46 -7.30 -9.90
N LYS A 52 -16.49 -8.15 -10.24
CA LYS A 52 -15.68 -7.93 -11.44
C LYS A 52 -16.58 -7.99 -12.67
N PRO A 53 -16.56 -7.02 -13.59
CA PRO A 53 -17.36 -7.07 -14.81
C PRO A 53 -16.99 -8.30 -15.66
N GLU A 54 -17.99 -9.02 -16.14
CA GLU A 54 -17.76 -10.15 -17.04
C GLU A 54 -17.19 -9.66 -18.39
N GLY A 55 -16.17 -10.36 -18.91
CA GLY A 55 -15.60 -10.10 -20.24
C GLY A 55 -14.57 -8.99 -20.34
N THR A 56 -14.24 -8.27 -19.26
CA THR A 56 -13.10 -7.36 -19.21
C THR A 56 -11.94 -7.97 -18.45
N LEU A 57 -10.70 -7.68 -18.87
CA LEU A 57 -9.51 -8.00 -18.09
C LEU A 57 -9.57 -7.21 -16.78
N SER A 58 -10.14 -7.84 -15.75
CA SER A 58 -10.24 -7.22 -14.43
C SER A 58 -8.84 -7.09 -13.80
N PRO A 59 -8.53 -5.98 -13.15
CA PRO A 59 -7.25 -5.83 -12.48
C PRO A 59 -7.08 -6.90 -11.39
N ILE A 60 -5.86 -7.35 -11.20
CA ILE A 60 -5.48 -8.16 -10.04
C ILE A 60 -5.60 -7.26 -8.81
N LEU A 61 -6.30 -7.73 -7.78
CA LEU A 61 -6.40 -7.02 -6.51
C LEU A 61 -5.22 -7.40 -5.61
N VAL A 62 -4.55 -6.39 -5.10
CA VAL A 62 -3.49 -6.53 -4.10
C VAL A 62 -3.97 -5.90 -2.81
N PHE A 63 -4.27 -6.74 -1.84
CA PHE A 63 -4.66 -6.30 -0.51
C PHE A 63 -3.40 -6.13 0.34
N VAL A 64 -3.21 -4.95 0.88
CA VAL A 64 -2.08 -4.62 1.75
C VAL A 64 -2.61 -4.28 3.13
N LEU A 65 -2.34 -5.17 4.10
CA LEU A 65 -2.57 -4.93 5.51
C LEU A 65 -1.27 -4.37 6.09
N SER A 66 -1.31 -3.21 6.73
CA SER A 66 -0.08 -2.50 7.10
C SER A 66 -0.02 -2.08 8.56
N GLY A 67 1.16 -2.28 9.15
CA GLY A 67 1.54 -1.76 10.45
C GLY A 67 1.72 -0.25 10.49
N GLY A 68 1.95 0.40 9.33
CA GLY A 68 2.01 1.85 9.20
C GLY A 68 0.92 2.41 8.31
N GLU A 69 0.48 3.63 8.57
CA GLU A 69 -0.58 4.28 7.77
C GLU A 69 0.01 5.17 6.68
N ILE A 70 0.94 6.05 7.02
CA ILE A 70 1.34 7.16 6.16
C ILE A 70 2.46 6.77 5.19
N ARG A 71 3.52 6.17 5.69
CA ARG A 71 4.73 5.89 4.89
C ARG A 71 4.51 4.76 3.91
N GLU A 72 3.95 3.67 4.37
CA GLU A 72 3.62 2.49 3.59
C GLU A 72 2.59 2.83 2.51
N ARG A 73 1.56 3.61 2.86
CA ARG A 73 0.60 4.13 1.88
C ARG A 73 1.27 5.02 0.85
N ASN A 74 2.24 5.86 1.25
CA ASN A 74 2.96 6.73 0.32
C ASN A 74 3.86 5.96 -0.65
N ILE A 75 4.49 4.86 -0.22
CA ILE A 75 5.25 3.96 -1.11
C ILE A 75 4.32 3.39 -2.21
N LEU A 76 3.10 3.06 -1.85
CA LEU A 76 2.11 2.50 -2.77
C LEU A 76 1.24 3.55 -3.46
N LYS A 77 1.44 4.85 -3.16
CA LYS A 77 0.61 5.96 -3.63
C LYS A 77 0.48 5.99 -5.15
N VAL A 78 1.55 5.71 -5.88
CA VAL A 78 1.54 5.68 -7.34
C VAL A 78 0.53 4.63 -7.84
N LEU A 79 0.49 3.44 -7.24
CA LEU A 79 -0.44 2.38 -7.59
C LEU A 79 -1.89 2.69 -7.18
N ILE A 80 -2.06 3.37 -6.05
CA ILE A 80 -3.39 3.73 -5.54
C ILE A 80 -4.01 4.86 -6.38
N GLN A 81 -3.21 5.83 -6.81
CA GLN A 81 -3.69 7.07 -7.47
C GLN A 81 -3.53 7.06 -8.99
N GLN A 82 -2.70 6.17 -9.55
CA GLN A 82 -2.37 6.20 -10.97
C GLN A 82 -3.47 5.53 -11.81
N LYS A 83 -4.12 6.34 -12.64
CA LYS A 83 -5.20 5.89 -13.53
C LYS A 83 -4.72 5.07 -14.74
N GLU A 84 -3.42 5.03 -14.99
CA GLU A 84 -2.84 4.39 -16.19
C GLU A 84 -2.29 2.99 -15.92
N LEU A 85 -2.27 2.55 -14.66
CA LEU A 85 -1.87 1.21 -14.26
C LEU A 85 -3.14 0.39 -14.05
N HIS A 86 -3.63 -0.25 -15.13
CA HIS A 86 -4.93 -0.92 -15.14
C HIS A 86 -4.87 -2.38 -14.72
N SER A 87 -3.70 -3.01 -14.86
CA SER A 87 -3.53 -4.46 -14.60
C SER A 87 -3.57 -4.82 -13.13
N LEU A 88 -3.38 -3.84 -12.25
CA LEU A 88 -3.27 -4.04 -10.82
C LEU A 88 -3.95 -2.91 -10.04
N ARG A 89 -4.69 -3.28 -9.01
CA ARG A 89 -5.30 -2.33 -8.07
C ARG A 89 -4.89 -2.66 -6.65
N VAL A 90 -4.25 -1.70 -5.98
CA VAL A 90 -3.88 -1.84 -4.57
C VAL A 90 -5.02 -1.35 -3.67
N LEU A 91 -5.42 -2.19 -2.75
CA LEU A 91 -6.38 -1.92 -1.68
C LEU A 91 -5.61 -1.93 -0.36
N PHE A 92 -5.49 -0.77 0.27
CA PHE A 92 -4.66 -0.55 1.45
C PHE A 92 -5.51 -0.44 2.71
N LEU A 93 -5.24 -1.29 3.68
CA LEU A 93 -5.89 -1.32 4.98
C LEU A 93 -4.87 -1.08 6.10
N SER A 94 -5.12 -0.08 6.91
CA SER A 94 -4.37 0.23 8.13
C SER A 94 -5.31 0.89 9.14
N GLU A 95 -4.97 0.85 10.41
CA GLU A 95 -5.71 1.61 11.43
C GLU A 95 -5.20 3.05 11.50
N GLN A 96 -6.14 3.99 11.63
CA GLN A 96 -5.80 5.40 11.74
C GLN A 96 -4.93 5.67 12.96
N LYS A 97 -3.85 6.41 12.76
CA LYS A 97 -2.88 6.87 13.76
C LYS A 97 -1.96 5.81 14.37
N GLN A 98 -2.34 4.54 14.45
CA GLN A 98 -1.54 3.51 15.12
C GLN A 98 -1.02 2.42 14.18
N GLY A 99 -1.66 2.22 13.02
CA GLY A 99 -1.39 1.06 12.18
C GLY A 99 -1.93 -0.24 12.79
N LEU A 100 -1.78 -1.34 12.04
CA LEU A 100 -2.17 -2.67 12.52
C LEU A 100 -0.98 -3.36 13.18
N GLN A 101 -1.15 -3.83 14.42
CA GLN A 101 -0.15 -4.69 15.04
C GLN A 101 -0.07 -6.06 14.33
N PRO A 102 1.06 -6.79 14.40
CA PRO A 102 1.21 -8.08 13.72
C PRO A 102 0.10 -9.09 14.05
N TYR A 103 -0.33 -9.20 15.31
CA TYR A 103 -1.44 -10.09 15.68
C TYR A 103 -2.77 -9.68 15.04
N GLN A 104 -3.06 -8.38 14.96
CA GLN A 104 -4.27 -7.88 14.31
C GLN A 104 -4.25 -8.15 12.80
N MET A 105 -3.09 -8.00 12.16
CA MET A 105 -2.92 -8.35 10.75
C MET A 105 -3.13 -9.85 10.52
N GLN A 106 -2.58 -10.70 11.38
CA GLN A 106 -2.76 -12.15 11.32
C GLN A 106 -4.23 -12.55 11.48
N GLU A 107 -4.92 -11.98 12.46
CA GLU A 107 -6.35 -12.23 12.69
C GLU A 107 -7.20 -11.78 11.49
N LYS A 108 -6.98 -10.57 10.98
CA LYS A 108 -7.65 -10.07 9.77
C LYS A 108 -7.39 -10.98 8.57
N TRP A 109 -6.14 -11.43 8.39
CA TRP A 109 -5.80 -12.36 7.33
C TRP A 109 -6.53 -13.69 7.45
N GLN A 110 -6.59 -14.29 8.63
CA GLN A 110 -7.34 -15.53 8.87
C GLN A 110 -8.82 -15.36 8.52
N HIS A 111 -9.42 -14.23 8.90
CA HIS A 111 -10.81 -13.92 8.58
C HIS A 111 -11.03 -13.76 7.05
N ILE A 112 -10.14 -13.03 6.35
CA ILE A 112 -10.18 -12.88 4.89
C ILE A 112 -10.06 -14.24 4.21
N ARG A 113 -9.16 -15.10 4.67
CA ARG A 113 -8.94 -16.45 4.13
C ARG A 113 -10.18 -17.34 4.26
N GLN A 114 -10.86 -17.27 5.40
CA GLN A 114 -12.08 -18.06 5.66
C GLN A 114 -13.26 -17.56 4.83
N LYS A 115 -13.49 -16.25 4.81
CA LYS A 115 -14.64 -15.65 4.12
C LYS A 115 -14.41 -15.40 2.64
N LYS A 116 -13.15 -15.41 2.18
CA LYS A 116 -12.77 -14.97 0.83
C LYS A 116 -13.28 -13.57 0.49
N GLN A 117 -13.41 -12.72 1.50
CA GLN A 117 -13.93 -11.36 1.39
C GLN A 117 -13.19 -10.42 2.33
N LEU A 118 -13.10 -9.15 1.94
CA LEU A 118 -12.59 -8.05 2.76
C LEU A 118 -13.45 -6.81 2.56
N GLU A 119 -13.86 -6.21 3.65
CA GLU A 119 -14.54 -4.91 3.64
C GLU A 119 -13.51 -3.78 3.82
N ILE A 120 -13.55 -2.79 2.93
CA ILE A 120 -12.73 -1.58 2.98
C ILE A 120 -13.64 -0.39 2.64
N ASP A 121 -13.69 0.60 3.53
CA ASP A 121 -14.48 1.83 3.35
C ASP A 121 -15.96 1.54 3.00
N GLY A 122 -16.56 0.54 3.66
CA GLY A 122 -17.95 0.13 3.44
C GLY A 122 -18.21 -0.64 2.14
N GLN A 123 -17.17 -0.96 1.39
CA GLN A 123 -17.26 -1.79 0.18
C GLN A 123 -16.69 -3.19 0.42
N ILE A 124 -17.44 -4.22 0.07
CA ILE A 124 -17.02 -5.62 0.16
C ILE A 124 -16.29 -6.03 -1.14
N TYR A 125 -15.09 -6.54 -0.99
CA TYR A 125 -14.26 -7.09 -2.06
C TYR A 125 -14.16 -8.60 -1.92
N ASN A 126 -14.47 -9.34 -2.99
CA ASN A 126 -14.24 -10.77 -3.05
C ASN A 126 -12.77 -11.03 -3.40
N LEU A 127 -12.16 -12.00 -2.73
CA LEU A 127 -10.79 -12.45 -2.97
C LEU A 127 -10.83 -13.65 -3.93
N TYR A 128 -10.21 -13.52 -5.09
CA TYR A 128 -10.02 -14.57 -6.07
C TYR A 128 -8.62 -15.18 -5.97
N ASP A 129 -8.39 -16.36 -6.55
CA ASP A 129 -7.10 -17.05 -6.46
C ASP A 129 -5.92 -16.29 -7.11
N ILE A 130 -6.22 -15.39 -8.07
CA ILE A 130 -5.23 -14.50 -8.70
C ILE A 130 -4.87 -13.31 -7.83
N ASP A 131 -5.71 -12.94 -6.87
CA ASP A 131 -5.49 -11.81 -5.98
C ASP A 131 -4.46 -12.18 -4.90
N LYS A 132 -3.78 -11.18 -4.35
CA LYS A 132 -2.74 -11.39 -3.34
C LYS A 132 -2.97 -10.54 -2.09
N VAL A 133 -2.59 -11.09 -0.96
CA VAL A 133 -2.63 -10.40 0.32
C VAL A 133 -1.22 -10.31 0.87
N PHE A 134 -0.77 -9.10 1.15
CA PHE A 134 0.51 -8.79 1.78
C PHE A 134 0.29 -8.18 3.15
N LEU A 135 1.10 -8.62 4.12
CA LEU A 135 1.09 -8.13 5.49
C LEU A 135 2.41 -7.40 5.74
N LEU A 136 2.36 -6.06 5.81
CA LEU A 136 3.55 -5.22 5.96
C LEU A 136 3.78 -4.88 7.42
N SER A 137 4.96 -5.25 7.94
CA SER A 137 5.36 -4.94 9.31
C SER A 137 6.83 -4.53 9.38
N ASP A 138 7.13 -3.61 10.26
CA ASP A 138 8.48 -3.34 10.72
C ASP A 138 8.83 -4.32 11.84
N VAL A 139 10.12 -4.64 12.01
CA VAL A 139 10.57 -5.45 13.15
C VAL A 139 10.48 -4.65 14.43
N ASP A 140 11.15 -3.50 14.46
CA ASP A 140 11.11 -2.51 15.54
C ASP A 140 10.78 -3.12 16.93
N GLU A 141 9.66 -2.75 17.52
CA GLU A 141 9.16 -3.29 18.80
C GLU A 141 8.39 -4.62 18.66
N PHE A 142 8.22 -5.15 17.44
CA PHE A 142 7.35 -6.29 17.15
C PHE A 142 8.07 -7.63 16.99
N TYR A 143 9.39 -7.70 17.25
CA TYR A 143 10.17 -8.92 17.07
C TYR A 143 9.53 -10.16 17.73
N GLU A 144 9.13 -10.06 19.00
CA GLU A 144 8.53 -11.18 19.74
C GLU A 144 7.16 -11.59 19.19
N GLN A 145 6.35 -10.63 18.72
CA GLN A 145 5.05 -10.95 18.13
C GLN A 145 5.24 -11.65 16.78
N LEU A 146 6.12 -11.11 15.94
CA LEU A 146 6.45 -11.71 14.64
C LEU A 146 7.03 -13.10 14.78
N SER A 147 7.96 -13.32 15.74
CA SER A 147 8.53 -14.63 16.03
C SER A 147 7.46 -15.68 16.35
N LYS A 148 6.49 -15.34 17.18
CA LYS A 148 5.38 -16.25 17.52
C LYS A 148 4.48 -16.54 16.32
N ILE A 149 4.16 -15.52 15.54
CA ILE A 149 3.32 -15.67 14.34
C ILE A 149 4.01 -16.54 13.30
N LEU A 150 5.28 -16.27 13.01
CA LEU A 150 6.03 -16.99 11.99
C LEU A 150 6.31 -18.46 12.38
N SER A 151 6.47 -18.76 13.68
CA SER A 151 6.62 -20.14 14.15
C SER A 151 5.35 -20.99 13.91
N ILE A 152 4.17 -20.40 14.01
CA ILE A 152 2.89 -21.06 13.73
C ILE A 152 2.67 -21.23 12.23
N LYS A 153 3.20 -20.32 11.42
CA LYS A 153 3.01 -20.24 9.96
C LYS A 153 3.55 -21.44 9.19
N ALA A 154 4.52 -22.17 9.73
CA ALA A 154 5.07 -23.37 9.09
C ALA A 154 3.99 -24.46 8.82
N ALA A 155 2.81 -24.35 9.42
CA ALA A 155 1.69 -25.28 9.28
C ALA A 155 0.51 -24.74 8.45
N GLU A 156 0.47 -23.45 8.13
CA GLU A 156 -0.68 -22.83 7.48
C GLU A 156 -0.25 -21.91 6.32
N ASP A 157 -0.89 -22.07 5.14
CA ASP A 157 -0.76 -21.12 4.02
C ASP A 157 -1.19 -19.71 4.46
N GLY A 158 -0.23 -18.94 4.97
CA GLY A 158 -0.45 -17.58 5.42
C GLY A 158 -0.39 -16.56 4.27
N GLY A 159 -0.87 -15.35 4.48
CA GLY A 159 -0.58 -14.20 3.63
C GLY A 159 0.93 -14.00 3.47
N CYS A 160 1.32 -13.28 2.44
CA CYS A 160 2.73 -12.98 2.24
C CYS A 160 3.20 -11.92 3.24
N TRP A 161 3.93 -12.34 4.27
CA TRP A 161 4.58 -11.43 5.19
C TRP A 161 5.72 -10.67 4.51
N VAL A 162 5.68 -9.36 4.62
CA VAL A 162 6.66 -8.40 4.12
C VAL A 162 7.19 -7.65 5.32
N ILE A 163 8.27 -8.14 5.88
CA ILE A 163 8.87 -7.62 7.10
C ILE A 163 10.13 -6.84 6.77
N SER A 164 10.33 -5.69 7.39
CA SER A 164 11.50 -4.83 7.22
C SER A 164 12.23 -4.59 8.54
N ASN A 165 13.55 -4.72 8.55
CA ASN A 165 14.38 -4.50 9.73
C ASN A 165 15.44 -3.41 9.49
N PRO A 166 15.45 -2.31 10.25
CA PRO A 166 14.57 -2.01 11.39
C PRO A 166 13.16 -1.58 10.96
N CYS A 167 13.01 -0.92 9.81
CA CYS A 167 11.73 -0.38 9.33
C CYS A 167 11.74 -0.24 7.80
N ILE A 168 10.57 0.10 7.23
CA ILE A 168 10.36 0.14 5.78
C ILE A 168 11.28 1.11 5.03
N GLU A 169 11.90 2.07 5.70
CA GLU A 169 12.86 2.99 5.10
C GLU A 169 14.10 2.27 4.55
N ILE A 170 14.41 1.05 5.01
CA ILE A 170 15.49 0.25 4.41
C ILE A 170 15.18 -0.14 2.95
N TRP A 171 13.89 -0.36 2.62
CA TRP A 171 13.48 -0.54 1.23
C TRP A 171 13.74 0.71 0.40
N LEU A 172 13.37 1.90 0.93
CA LEU A 172 13.64 3.16 0.25
C LEU A 172 15.14 3.35 0.02
N TYR A 173 15.97 3.01 1.02
CA TYR A 173 17.42 3.03 0.86
C TYR A 173 17.88 2.19 -0.34
N PHE A 174 17.40 0.95 -0.46
CA PHE A 174 17.80 0.05 -1.57
C PHE A 174 17.37 0.55 -2.96
N CYS A 175 16.36 1.39 -3.05
CA CYS A 175 16.00 2.03 -4.31
C CYS A 175 17.02 3.11 -4.75
N TYR A 176 17.90 3.58 -3.85
CA TYR A 176 18.92 4.59 -4.13
C TYR A 176 20.35 4.06 -4.07
N LYS A 177 20.61 3.09 -3.18
CA LYS A 177 21.94 2.64 -2.80
C LYS A 177 21.97 1.15 -2.51
N ASN A 178 23.20 0.59 -2.42
CA ASN A 178 23.40 -0.86 -2.27
C ASN A 178 24.53 -1.24 -1.29
N GLU A 179 24.98 -0.33 -0.44
CA GLU A 179 26.07 -0.56 0.52
C GLU A 179 25.62 -0.33 1.98
N PRO A 180 24.59 -1.08 2.49
CA PRO A 180 24.01 -0.82 3.80
C PRO A 180 25.04 -1.02 4.93
N LYS A 181 25.96 -1.97 4.82
CA LYS A 181 26.98 -2.22 5.84
C LYS A 181 27.97 -1.06 6.00
N THR A 182 28.16 -0.25 4.97
CA THR A 182 29.01 0.95 5.01
C THR A 182 28.20 2.18 5.36
N ASP A 183 27.14 2.45 4.61
CA ASP A 183 26.35 3.68 4.74
C ASP A 183 25.55 3.73 6.04
N LEU A 184 25.13 2.57 6.56
CA LEU A 184 24.26 2.43 7.74
C LEU A 184 24.97 1.84 8.97
N ALA A 185 26.29 1.69 8.95
CA ALA A 185 27.07 1.11 10.05
C ALA A 185 26.80 1.78 11.41
N CYS A 186 26.56 3.09 11.40
CA CYS A 186 26.26 3.84 12.62
C CYS A 186 24.90 3.45 13.27
N ILE A 187 24.02 2.78 12.52
CA ILE A 187 22.71 2.32 13.01
C ILE A 187 22.86 0.96 13.70
N GLU A 188 23.71 0.09 13.17
CA GLU A 188 23.92 -1.26 13.72
C GLU A 188 24.37 -1.23 15.19
N ALA A 189 25.20 -0.25 15.53
CA ALA A 189 25.70 -0.06 16.88
C ALA A 189 24.68 0.51 17.88
N LEU A 190 23.49 0.98 17.41
CA LEU A 190 22.47 1.56 18.26
C LEU A 190 21.56 0.50 18.89
N PRO A 191 20.96 0.80 20.06
CA PRO A 191 19.86 0.02 20.62
C PRO A 191 18.73 -0.15 19.60
N GLU A 192 18.05 -1.28 19.61
CA GLU A 192 16.96 -1.60 18.65
C GLU A 192 15.90 -0.49 18.60
N SER A 193 15.48 0.02 19.74
CA SER A 193 14.47 1.09 19.87
C SER A 193 14.87 2.44 19.20
N GLU A 194 16.13 2.63 18.88
CA GLU A 194 16.63 3.86 18.25
C GLU A 194 16.91 3.72 16.76
N ARG A 195 17.06 2.49 16.27
CA ARG A 195 17.48 2.20 14.89
C ARG A 195 16.55 2.78 13.84
N SER A 196 15.24 2.56 13.98
CA SER A 196 14.24 3.10 13.05
C SER A 196 14.25 4.62 13.01
N LYS A 197 14.31 5.28 14.16
CA LYS A 197 14.38 6.72 14.24
C LYS A 197 15.66 7.26 13.56
N ARG A 198 16.80 6.61 13.79
CA ARG A 198 18.07 7.00 13.18
C ARG A 198 18.07 6.79 11.67
N LEU A 199 17.55 5.66 11.18
CA LEU A 199 17.43 5.40 9.74
C LEU A 199 16.57 6.46 9.04
N LYS A 200 15.45 6.84 9.65
CA LYS A 200 14.58 7.92 9.16
C LYS A 200 15.29 9.27 9.04
N SER A 201 16.13 9.62 10.03
CA SER A 201 16.90 10.87 9.96
C SER A 201 18.06 10.78 8.98
N LEU A 202 18.78 9.66 8.96
CA LEU A 202 19.95 9.44 8.11
C LEU A 202 19.61 9.52 6.62
N GLY A 203 18.37 9.14 6.23
CA GLY A 203 17.92 9.29 4.87
C GLY A 203 18.10 10.69 4.29
N ASN A 204 17.92 11.73 5.10
CA ASN A 204 18.13 13.11 4.69
C ASN A 204 19.63 13.51 4.59
N GLU A 205 20.49 12.80 5.30
CA GLU A 205 21.95 13.03 5.29
C GLU A 205 22.61 12.38 4.08
N ILE A 206 22.21 11.16 3.75
CA ILE A 206 22.83 10.35 2.68
C ILE A 206 22.20 10.55 1.30
N ILE A 207 20.96 11.01 1.24
CA ILE A 207 20.23 11.29 0.00
C ILE A 207 19.83 12.76 -0.01
N LYS A 208 20.33 13.51 -0.99
CA LYS A 208 19.97 14.92 -1.15
C LYS A 208 18.45 15.07 -1.34
N GLY A 209 17.79 15.70 -0.36
CA GLY A 209 16.33 15.87 -0.35
C GLY A 209 15.58 14.72 0.32
N GLY A 210 16.27 13.75 0.93
CA GLY A 210 15.68 12.61 1.62
C GLY A 210 15.11 11.54 0.68
N PHE A 211 14.47 10.53 1.27
CA PHE A 211 13.81 9.49 0.51
C PHE A 211 12.53 9.99 -0.19
N ASN A 212 12.47 9.83 -1.51
CA ASN A 212 11.31 10.19 -2.31
C ASN A 212 10.55 8.93 -2.74
N PHE A 213 9.30 8.80 -2.37
CA PHE A 213 8.47 7.62 -2.67
C PHE A 213 8.21 7.43 -4.17
N ASN A 214 8.06 8.52 -4.93
CA ASN A 214 7.89 8.42 -6.39
C ASN A 214 9.17 7.92 -7.05
N TYR A 215 10.33 8.37 -6.59
CA TYR A 215 11.62 7.85 -7.06
C TYR A 215 11.74 6.36 -6.76
N ALA A 216 11.42 5.93 -5.55
CA ALA A 216 11.46 4.51 -5.18
C ALA A 216 10.55 3.66 -6.09
N PHE A 217 9.37 4.15 -6.46
CA PHE A 217 8.51 3.46 -7.40
C PHE A 217 9.10 3.38 -8.82
N GLU A 218 9.82 4.40 -9.24
CA GLU A 218 10.51 4.39 -10.54
C GLU A 218 11.73 3.47 -10.59
N HIS A 219 12.27 3.10 -9.42
CA HIS A 219 13.47 2.27 -9.24
C HIS A 219 13.17 0.95 -8.51
N LEU A 220 12.00 0.33 -8.80
CA LEU A 220 11.61 -0.95 -8.20
C LEU A 220 12.60 -2.07 -8.54
N HIS A 221 13.15 -2.11 -9.76
CA HIS A 221 14.12 -3.13 -10.16
C HIS A 221 15.39 -3.04 -9.33
N GLU A 222 15.97 -1.85 -9.18
CA GLU A 222 17.15 -1.61 -8.35
C GLU A 222 16.88 -1.96 -6.88
N GLY A 223 15.71 -1.57 -6.36
CA GLY A 223 15.26 -1.92 -5.02
C GLY A 223 15.15 -3.44 -4.82
N ILE A 224 14.61 -4.17 -5.81
CA ILE A 224 14.51 -5.63 -5.78
C ILE A 224 15.91 -6.26 -5.78
N GLU A 225 16.76 -5.90 -6.73
CA GLU A 225 18.12 -6.46 -6.86
C GLU A 225 18.95 -6.22 -5.60
N ASN A 226 18.97 -4.98 -5.11
CA ASN A 226 19.74 -4.59 -3.94
C ASN A 226 19.22 -5.27 -2.67
N SER A 227 17.91 -5.30 -2.44
CA SER A 227 17.35 -5.90 -1.24
C SER A 227 17.50 -7.43 -1.22
N VAL A 228 17.33 -8.11 -2.35
CA VAL A 228 17.55 -9.56 -2.45
C VAL A 228 18.99 -9.94 -2.12
N LYS A 229 19.96 -9.14 -2.56
CA LYS A 229 21.39 -9.35 -2.27
C LYS A 229 21.70 -9.39 -0.78
N TYR A 230 20.97 -8.62 0.04
CA TYR A 230 21.17 -8.49 1.49
C TYR A 230 20.09 -9.16 2.31
N TYR A 231 19.14 -9.87 1.66
CA TYR A 231 18.06 -10.52 2.38
C TYR A 231 18.54 -11.78 3.08
N GLU A 232 18.47 -11.74 4.40
CA GLU A 232 18.79 -12.86 5.28
C GLU A 232 17.77 -12.89 6.42
N GLU A 233 17.40 -14.06 6.87
CA GLU A 233 16.47 -14.28 8.00
C GLU A 233 17.22 -14.97 9.14
N ASP A 234 16.81 -14.66 10.36
CA ASP A 234 17.28 -15.38 11.55
C ASP A 234 16.59 -16.76 11.69
N GLU A 235 16.91 -17.51 12.74
CA GLU A 235 16.37 -18.83 13.01
C GLU A 235 14.83 -18.85 13.19
N LYS A 236 14.22 -17.69 13.44
CA LYS A 236 12.77 -17.51 13.59
C LYS A 236 12.10 -17.03 12.31
N GLY A 237 12.85 -16.86 11.22
CA GLY A 237 12.35 -16.36 9.94
C GLY A 237 12.10 -14.86 9.92
N ILE A 238 12.73 -14.10 10.82
CA ILE A 238 12.65 -12.65 10.88
C ILE A 238 13.86 -12.07 10.14
N PRO A 239 13.68 -11.05 9.27
CA PRO A 239 14.79 -10.41 8.58
C PRO A 239 15.83 -9.87 9.56
N VAL A 240 17.12 -10.16 9.30
CA VAL A 240 18.23 -9.57 10.06
C VAL A 240 18.32 -8.07 9.79
N ILE A 241 19.14 -7.35 10.56
CA ILE A 241 19.29 -5.91 10.41
C ILE A 241 19.65 -5.53 8.95
N PHE A 242 18.99 -4.52 8.42
CA PHE A 242 19.06 -4.03 7.03
C PHE A 242 18.51 -5.01 5.97
N ALA A 243 17.80 -6.04 6.37
CA ALA A 243 17.05 -6.87 5.43
C ALA A 243 15.58 -6.43 5.33
N THR A 244 14.98 -6.61 4.16
CA THR A 244 13.56 -6.28 3.94
C THR A 244 12.91 -7.25 2.97
N GLY A 245 11.71 -7.72 3.33
CA GLY A 245 10.85 -8.52 2.46
C GLY A 245 10.10 -7.73 1.39
N MET A 246 10.29 -6.42 1.30
CA MET A 246 9.58 -5.55 0.33
C MET A 246 9.83 -5.96 -1.13
N TYR A 247 10.95 -6.63 -1.43
CA TYR A 247 11.19 -7.18 -2.77
C TYR A 247 10.10 -8.16 -3.21
N LYS A 248 9.46 -8.88 -2.28
CA LYS A 248 8.37 -9.85 -2.57
C LYS A 248 7.17 -9.13 -3.17
N LEU A 249 6.75 -8.02 -2.52
CA LEU A 249 5.67 -7.17 -3.01
C LEU A 249 6.05 -6.44 -4.30
N ALA A 250 7.25 -5.83 -4.33
CA ALA A 250 7.73 -5.09 -5.49
C ALA A 250 7.86 -6.00 -6.73
N LYS A 251 8.39 -7.20 -6.58
CA LYS A 251 8.51 -8.19 -7.65
C LYS A 251 7.13 -8.57 -8.20
N PHE A 252 6.17 -8.86 -7.34
CA PHE A 252 4.80 -9.15 -7.75
C PHE A 252 4.17 -7.99 -8.53
N ILE A 253 4.37 -6.75 -8.07
CA ILE A 253 3.88 -5.54 -8.75
C ILE A 253 4.49 -5.43 -10.15
N VAL A 254 5.83 -5.50 -10.25
CA VAL A 254 6.56 -5.37 -11.53
C VAL A 254 6.14 -6.47 -12.51
N GLU A 255 6.16 -7.73 -12.08
CA GLU A 255 5.75 -8.87 -12.91
C GLU A 255 4.32 -8.73 -13.43
N THR A 256 3.39 -8.30 -12.58
CA THR A 256 1.99 -8.08 -12.98
C THR A 256 1.87 -6.98 -14.03
N LEU A 257 2.54 -5.84 -13.82
CA LEU A 257 2.46 -4.69 -14.72
C LEU A 257 3.23 -4.93 -16.04
N GLU A 258 4.25 -5.75 -16.05
CA GLU A 258 5.00 -6.11 -17.25
C GLU A 258 4.29 -7.18 -18.08
N THR A 259 3.74 -8.20 -17.43
CA THR A 259 3.00 -9.28 -18.10
C THR A 259 1.75 -8.75 -18.80
N ASN A 260 1.05 -7.81 -18.19
CA ASN A 260 -0.21 -7.26 -18.69
C ASN A 260 -0.04 -5.96 -19.49
N GLY A 261 0.83 -5.97 -20.48
CA GLY A 261 0.96 -4.87 -21.44
C GLY A 261 2.11 -3.90 -21.20
N ASN A 262 3.12 -4.31 -20.45
CA ASN A 262 4.32 -3.52 -20.15
C ASN A 262 4.00 -2.15 -19.52
N GLU A 263 3.00 -2.09 -18.65
CA GLU A 263 2.54 -0.84 -18.05
C GLU A 263 3.64 -0.16 -17.24
N TYR A 264 4.44 -0.93 -16.49
CA TYR A 264 5.56 -0.39 -15.73
C TYR A 264 6.59 0.28 -16.63
N LYS A 265 7.00 -0.39 -17.71
CA LYS A 265 7.95 0.16 -18.69
C LYS A 265 7.43 1.44 -19.37
N LYS A 266 6.15 1.46 -19.70
CA LYS A 266 5.49 2.67 -20.28
C LYS A 266 5.51 3.82 -19.27
N TYR A 267 5.22 3.55 -18.00
CA TYR A 267 5.27 4.52 -16.92
C TYR A 267 6.68 5.13 -16.77
N ILE A 268 7.73 4.29 -16.66
CA ILE A 268 9.12 4.75 -16.54
C ILE A 268 9.54 5.61 -17.73
N ASN A 269 9.24 5.18 -18.95
CA ASN A 269 9.58 5.94 -20.17
C ASN A 269 8.92 7.31 -20.16
N ARG A 270 7.63 7.40 -19.77
CA ARG A 270 6.94 8.68 -19.65
C ARG A 270 7.60 9.58 -18.62
N LYS A 271 7.93 9.06 -17.42
CA LYS A 271 8.60 9.82 -16.37
C LYS A 271 9.96 10.36 -16.81
N ARG A 272 10.72 9.57 -17.56
CA ARG A 272 11.98 10.02 -18.19
C ARG A 272 11.76 11.18 -19.13
N LEU A 273 10.78 11.07 -20.04
CA LEU A 273 10.46 12.14 -21.02
C LEU A 273 9.97 13.41 -20.34
N GLU A 274 9.18 13.31 -19.27
CA GLU A 274 8.76 14.45 -18.47
C GLU A 274 9.97 15.19 -17.89
N ARG A 275 10.93 14.49 -17.27
CA ARG A 275 12.16 15.11 -16.73
C ARG A 275 13.00 15.78 -17.82
N GLU A 276 13.21 15.13 -18.95
CA GLU A 276 13.94 15.72 -20.09
C GLU A 276 13.30 17.03 -20.60
N ARG A 277 11.94 17.08 -20.62
CA ARG A 277 11.22 18.31 -20.97
C ARG A 277 11.43 19.44 -19.96
N TYR A 278 11.45 19.12 -18.66
CA TYR A 278 11.73 20.11 -17.61
C TYR A 278 13.16 20.66 -17.70
N CYS A 279 14.15 19.78 -17.91
CA CYS A 279 15.55 20.19 -18.04
C CYS A 279 15.82 21.06 -19.29
N ARG A 280 15.01 20.97 -20.34
CA ARG A 280 15.16 21.84 -21.56
C ARG A 280 14.51 23.20 -21.42
N LYS A 281 13.70 23.42 -20.41
CA LYS A 281 12.97 24.69 -20.17
C LYS A 281 13.62 25.58 -19.10
N GLY A 282 14.61 25.09 -18.39
CA GLY A 282 15.44 25.84 -17.44
C GLY A 282 16.83 26.10 -17.99
#